data_430c5d3866f952ea53afe58e948000eb
#
_entry.id   430c5d3866f952ea53afe58e948000eb
#
_cell.length_a   1.000
_cell.length_b   1.000
_cell.length_c   1.000
_cell.angle_alpha   90.00
_cell.angle_beta   90.00
_cell.angle_gamma   90.00
#
_symmetry.space_group_name_H-M   'P 1'
#
loop_
_entity.id
_entity.type
_entity.pdbx_description
1 polymer ?
#
loop_
_entity_poly.entity_id
_entity_poly.type
_entity_poly.pdbx_seq_one_letter_code
_entity_poly.pdbx_strand_id
1 'polypeptide(L)'
;MGFVEVKPKEWYIEQAKITKVWSKKLEENETYMHGAEDFEPVCPYINPQFRFKTKFFKVVWMVLEEQALNTLGSHAENVRSCYVLDKYCALFVKATSDEFQIYYSENTCFEDRELQFWIFAQFKDFVEAVAQKVLPCRFLYWENEKQLFAETLTLNWDFRVFGRCWFEGSRINLSPYLMIYPLPYIDMVILHELAHLRYPHHRATFWNFLSQLLGEDAKTVTENCNMILGDRNKSYRYLMEGFRWVDSCFKKKQKRLTKISS
;
A
#
# COMPACT_ATOMS: atom_id res chain seq x y z
N MET A 1 -14.14 11.86 0.54
CA MET A 1 -13.97 10.42 0.31
C MET A 1 -14.08 10.21 -1.17
N GLY A 2 -12.95 10.06 -1.87
CA GLY A 2 -12.98 9.60 -3.25
C GLY A 2 -13.21 8.11 -3.22
N PHE A 3 -14.38 7.64 -3.63
CA PHE A 3 -14.60 6.24 -3.94
C PHE A 3 -13.75 5.96 -5.19
N VAL A 4 -12.83 5.02 -5.09
CA VAL A 4 -12.17 4.49 -6.27
C VAL A 4 -13.21 3.66 -6.99
N GLU A 5 -13.62 4.10 -8.16
CA GLU A 5 -14.55 3.36 -9.00
C GLU A 5 -13.88 2.04 -9.42
N VAL A 6 -14.39 0.94 -8.93
CA VAL A 6 -13.90 -0.39 -9.32
C VAL A 6 -14.35 -0.62 -10.76
N LYS A 7 -13.41 -0.93 -11.63
CA LYS A 7 -13.67 -1.17 -13.05
C LYS A 7 -14.50 -2.44 -13.26
N PRO A 8 -15.24 -2.57 -14.38
CA PRO A 8 -15.96 -3.78 -14.73
C PRO A 8 -15.07 -5.02 -14.73
N LYS A 9 -15.65 -6.19 -14.45
CA LYS A 9 -14.90 -7.47 -14.35
C LYS A 9 -14.06 -7.77 -15.59
N GLU A 10 -14.57 -7.39 -16.78
CA GLU A 10 -13.90 -7.56 -18.07
C GLU A 10 -12.58 -6.77 -18.15
N TRP A 11 -12.55 -5.57 -17.57
CA TRP A 11 -11.32 -4.77 -17.50
C TRP A 11 -10.23 -5.46 -16.69
N TYR A 12 -10.60 -6.08 -15.56
CA TYR A 12 -9.63 -6.84 -14.74
C TYR A 12 -9.15 -8.12 -15.43
N ILE A 13 -10.02 -8.79 -16.21
CA ILE A 13 -9.65 -9.96 -17.01
C ILE A 13 -8.61 -9.58 -18.08
N GLU A 14 -8.76 -8.42 -18.69
CA GLU A 14 -7.82 -7.91 -19.70
C GLU A 14 -6.48 -7.51 -19.04
N GLN A 15 -6.52 -6.87 -17.88
CA GLN A 15 -5.34 -6.59 -17.07
C GLN A 15 -4.68 -7.88 -16.55
N ALA A 16 -5.44 -8.90 -16.19
CA ALA A 16 -4.91 -10.21 -15.78
C ALA A 16 -4.17 -10.94 -16.90
N LYS A 17 -4.53 -10.74 -18.17
CA LYS A 17 -3.74 -11.22 -19.32
C LYS A 17 -2.37 -10.54 -19.38
N ILE A 18 -2.30 -9.27 -19.06
CA ILE A 18 -1.05 -8.52 -18.92
C ILE A 18 -0.28 -9.01 -17.68
N THR A 19 -0.97 -9.30 -16.59
CA THR A 19 -0.41 -9.79 -15.31
C THR A 19 0.09 -11.23 -15.40
N LYS A 20 -0.42 -12.05 -16.34
CA LYS A 20 0.12 -13.40 -16.58
C LYS A 20 1.57 -13.37 -17.07
N VAL A 21 1.97 -12.32 -17.75
CA VAL A 21 3.37 -12.02 -18.08
C VAL A 21 4.15 -11.58 -16.83
N TRP A 22 3.49 -10.91 -15.89
CA TRP A 22 4.07 -10.48 -14.61
C TRP A 22 4.18 -11.64 -13.62
N SER A 23 3.17 -12.52 -13.50
CA SER A 23 3.22 -13.69 -12.62
C SER A 23 4.33 -14.68 -13.04
N LYS A 24 4.54 -14.86 -14.33
CA LYS A 24 5.64 -15.69 -14.84
C LYS A 24 7.03 -15.14 -14.50
N LYS A 25 7.20 -13.80 -14.53
CA LYS A 25 8.39 -13.11 -14.02
C LYS A 25 8.50 -13.13 -12.50
N LEU A 26 7.40 -13.30 -11.78
CA LEU A 26 7.34 -13.33 -10.32
C LEU A 26 7.66 -14.72 -9.77
N GLU A 27 7.30 -15.80 -10.46
CA GLU A 27 7.65 -17.18 -10.10
C GLU A 27 9.15 -17.46 -10.28
N GLU A 28 9.79 -16.79 -11.24
CA GLU A 28 11.25 -16.90 -11.48
C GLU A 28 12.12 -16.16 -10.43
N ASN A 29 11.52 -15.38 -9.53
CA ASN A 29 12.22 -14.58 -8.50
C ASN A 29 11.80 -14.95 -7.07
N GLU A 30 11.63 -16.22 -6.76
CA GLU A 30 11.27 -16.71 -5.40
C GLU A 30 12.31 -16.43 -4.30
N THR A 31 13.44 -15.80 -4.60
CA THR A 31 14.55 -15.63 -3.66
C THR A 31 14.48 -14.33 -2.85
N TYR A 32 13.40 -13.56 -2.88
CA TYR A 32 13.33 -12.28 -2.17
C TYR A 32 12.30 -12.28 -1.02
N MET A 33 12.56 -13.13 -0.02
CA MET A 33 11.90 -13.06 1.31
C MET A 33 12.61 -12.10 2.28
N HIS A 34 13.32 -11.09 1.79
CA HIS A 34 13.97 -10.08 2.62
C HIS A 34 13.37 -8.69 2.37
N GLY A 35 12.09 -8.56 2.68
CA GLY A 35 11.48 -7.25 2.83
C GLY A 35 11.55 -6.84 4.31
N ALA A 36 12.13 -5.70 4.62
CA ALA A 36 12.04 -5.01 5.91
C ALA A 36 12.76 -5.63 7.13
N GLU A 37 13.53 -6.71 7.01
CA GLU A 37 14.22 -7.29 8.16
C GLU A 37 15.40 -6.42 8.65
N ASP A 38 15.96 -5.55 7.81
CA ASP A 38 17.16 -4.76 8.13
C ASP A 38 16.89 -3.28 8.45
N PHE A 39 15.62 -2.87 8.58
CA PHE A 39 15.32 -1.48 8.88
C PHE A 39 15.06 -1.27 10.36
N GLU A 40 16.08 -0.93 11.12
CA GLU A 40 15.92 -0.17 12.36
C GLU A 40 15.82 1.32 11.99
N PRO A 41 14.69 1.99 12.28
CA PRO A 41 14.61 3.43 12.09
C PRO A 41 15.55 4.09 13.11
N VAL A 42 16.75 4.41 12.68
CA VAL A 42 17.71 5.22 13.47
C VAL A 42 17.15 6.64 13.65
N CYS A 43 16.17 7.00 12.81
CA CYS A 43 15.55 8.32 12.80
C CYS A 43 14.05 8.18 12.54
N PRO A 44 13.17 8.95 13.26
CA PRO A 44 11.73 8.95 13.04
C PRO A 44 11.29 9.61 11.73
N TYR A 45 12.18 9.81 10.77
CA TYR A 45 11.94 10.50 9.51
C TYR A 45 12.22 9.60 8.32
N ILE A 46 11.44 9.76 7.24
CA ILE A 46 11.79 9.22 5.93
C ILE A 46 12.98 10.05 5.40
N ASN A 47 14.16 9.43 5.36
CA ASN A 47 15.41 10.03 4.91
C ASN A 47 16.20 9.04 4.04
N PRO A 48 17.35 9.38 3.49
CA PRO A 48 18.12 8.49 2.61
C PRO A 48 18.59 7.17 3.25
N GLN A 49 18.48 7.01 4.57
CA GLN A 49 18.74 5.73 5.25
C GLN A 49 17.53 4.79 5.21
N PHE A 50 16.33 5.31 4.95
CA PHE A 50 15.13 4.52 4.80
C PHE A 50 15.21 3.63 3.55
N ARG A 51 15.39 2.32 3.75
CA ARG A 51 15.40 1.31 2.70
C ARG A 51 14.11 0.53 2.78
N PHE A 52 13.28 0.63 1.75
CA PHE A 52 12.01 -0.07 1.72
C PHE A 52 11.80 -0.74 0.37
N LYS A 53 11.48 -2.03 0.41
CA LYS A 53 11.21 -2.84 -0.78
C LYS A 53 10.12 -3.85 -0.47
N THR A 54 9.18 -3.97 -1.39
CA THR A 54 8.17 -5.04 -1.42
C THR A 54 8.34 -5.87 -2.68
N LYS A 55 7.52 -6.90 -2.88
CA LYS A 55 7.45 -7.63 -4.15
C LYS A 55 7.03 -6.72 -5.32
N PHE A 56 6.34 -5.62 -5.06
CA PHE A 56 5.67 -4.80 -6.06
C PHE A 56 6.37 -3.48 -6.36
N PHE A 57 7.16 -2.99 -5.41
CA PHE A 57 7.89 -1.72 -5.58
C PHE A 57 9.04 -1.59 -4.58
N LYS A 58 9.90 -0.61 -4.87
CA LYS A 58 10.99 -0.19 -3.98
C LYS A 58 11.06 1.33 -3.88
N VAL A 59 11.62 1.82 -2.77
CA VAL A 59 12.00 3.22 -2.59
C VAL A 59 13.44 3.39 -3.06
N VAL A 60 13.67 4.38 -3.93
CA VAL A 60 14.98 4.69 -4.51
C VAL A 60 15.34 6.13 -4.18
N TRP A 61 16.57 6.33 -3.70
CA TRP A 61 17.09 7.63 -3.33
C TRP A 61 18.13 8.09 -4.33
N MET A 62 18.02 9.33 -4.79
CA MET A 62 18.93 9.94 -5.75
C MET A 62 19.36 11.31 -5.25
N VAL A 63 20.66 11.46 -4.95
CA VAL A 63 21.25 12.74 -4.59
C VAL A 63 21.58 13.52 -5.87
N LEU A 64 21.26 14.80 -5.88
CA LEU A 64 21.57 15.73 -6.97
C LEU A 64 22.22 16.99 -6.40
N GLU A 65 22.97 17.68 -7.23
CA GLU A 65 23.35 19.06 -6.95
C GLU A 65 22.09 19.94 -6.87
N GLU A 66 22.12 20.94 -5.99
CA GLU A 66 20.98 21.81 -5.72
C GLU A 66 20.44 22.50 -6.98
N GLN A 67 21.33 22.94 -7.87
CA GLN A 67 20.95 23.56 -9.13
C GLN A 67 20.19 22.57 -10.06
N ALA A 68 20.63 21.32 -10.12
CA ALA A 68 19.98 20.27 -10.90
C ALA A 68 18.61 19.93 -10.32
N LEU A 69 18.50 19.85 -8.98
CA LEU A 69 17.24 19.61 -8.29
C LEU A 69 16.23 20.75 -8.53
N ASN A 70 16.68 21.99 -8.44
CA ASN A 70 15.85 23.17 -8.73
C ASN A 70 15.36 23.20 -10.18
N THR A 71 16.20 22.78 -11.12
CA THR A 71 15.83 22.66 -12.54
C THR A 71 14.73 21.62 -12.73
N LEU A 72 14.84 20.46 -12.10
CA LEU A 72 13.77 19.44 -12.12
C LEU A 72 12.46 19.98 -11.54
N GLY A 73 12.51 20.68 -10.40
CA GLY A 73 11.36 21.28 -9.76
C GLY A 73 10.66 22.34 -10.62
N SER A 74 11.43 23.15 -11.37
CA SER A 74 10.89 24.20 -12.24
C SER A 74 10.20 23.65 -13.49
N HIS A 75 10.56 22.44 -13.94
CA HIS A 75 9.96 21.76 -15.08
C HIS A 75 8.88 20.74 -14.67
N ALA A 76 8.58 20.63 -13.38
CA ALA A 76 7.53 19.74 -12.91
C ALA A 76 6.16 20.27 -13.35
N GLU A 77 5.51 19.59 -14.28
CA GLU A 77 4.16 19.91 -14.74
C GLU A 77 3.11 19.77 -13.62
N ASN A 78 3.46 19.07 -12.56
CA ASN A 78 2.59 18.79 -11.43
C ASN A 78 3.25 19.25 -10.12
N VAL A 79 2.66 20.23 -9.46
CA VAL A 79 3.08 20.77 -8.13
C VAL A 79 3.19 19.67 -7.06
N ARG A 80 2.53 18.52 -7.26
CA ARG A 80 2.65 17.37 -6.37
C ARG A 80 3.97 16.59 -6.52
N SER A 81 4.72 16.82 -7.58
CA SER A 81 5.99 16.11 -7.81
C SER A 81 7.18 16.75 -7.10
N CYS A 82 7.05 17.98 -6.60
CA CYS A 82 8.12 18.65 -5.89
C CYS A 82 7.62 19.34 -4.62
N TYR A 83 8.49 19.38 -3.61
CA TYR A 83 8.33 20.22 -2.42
C TYR A 83 9.23 21.44 -2.55
N VAL A 84 8.64 22.63 -2.49
CA VAL A 84 9.33 23.91 -2.63
C VAL A 84 9.41 24.59 -1.28
N LEU A 85 10.62 24.94 -0.86
CA LEU A 85 10.90 25.74 0.33
C LEU A 85 11.66 26.98 -0.10
N ASP A 86 11.17 28.16 0.30
CA ASP A 86 11.83 29.45 0.04
C ASP A 86 12.28 29.67 -1.43
N LYS A 87 11.44 29.27 -2.38
CA LYS A 87 11.70 29.30 -3.83
C LYS A 87 12.67 28.23 -4.37
N TYR A 88 13.22 27.38 -3.53
CA TYR A 88 14.07 26.29 -3.94
C TYR A 88 13.31 24.95 -3.87
N CYS A 89 13.60 24.06 -4.83
CA CYS A 89 13.11 22.70 -4.77
C CYS A 89 13.89 21.96 -3.68
N ALA A 90 13.24 21.66 -2.55
CA ALA A 90 13.85 20.93 -1.45
C ALA A 90 13.86 19.42 -1.69
N LEU A 91 12.91 18.93 -2.49
CA LEU A 91 12.75 17.51 -2.80
C LEU A 91 11.87 17.33 -4.04
N PHE A 92 12.20 16.36 -4.87
CA PHE A 92 11.41 15.97 -6.04
C PHE A 92 11.12 14.47 -5.98
N VAL A 93 9.89 14.09 -6.32
CA VAL A 93 9.45 12.69 -6.35
C VAL A 93 9.01 12.31 -7.76
N LYS A 94 9.46 11.15 -8.22
CA LYS A 94 9.00 10.53 -9.46
C LYS A 94 8.52 9.12 -9.17
N ALA A 95 7.26 8.86 -9.47
CA ALA A 95 6.68 7.53 -9.37
C ALA A 95 6.73 6.81 -10.72
N THR A 96 7.22 5.59 -10.73
CA THR A 96 7.12 4.65 -11.86
C THR A 96 6.16 3.51 -11.50
N SER A 97 6.09 2.46 -12.32
CA SER A 97 5.25 1.29 -12.02
C SER A 97 5.69 0.52 -10.79
N ASP A 98 6.98 0.56 -10.45
CA ASP A 98 7.64 -0.28 -9.45
C ASP A 98 8.68 0.46 -8.61
N GLU A 99 8.85 1.77 -8.81
CA GLU A 99 9.76 2.58 -8.02
C GLU A 99 9.11 3.89 -7.55
N PHE A 100 9.35 4.20 -6.28
CA PHE A 100 9.14 5.50 -5.70
C PHE A 100 10.49 6.18 -5.57
N GLN A 101 10.83 7.01 -6.57
CA GLN A 101 12.13 7.69 -6.67
C GLN A 101 12.07 9.04 -5.96
N ILE A 102 12.99 9.27 -5.03
CA ILE A 102 13.12 10.51 -4.27
C ILE A 102 14.45 11.17 -4.63
N TYR A 103 14.37 12.35 -5.21
CA TYR A 103 15.52 13.17 -5.57
C TYR A 103 15.68 14.27 -4.52
N TYR A 104 16.88 14.44 -4.01
CA TYR A 104 17.19 15.39 -2.94
C TYR A 104 18.60 15.97 -3.13
N SER A 105 18.94 17.05 -2.42
CA SER A 105 20.27 17.61 -2.35
C SER A 105 20.84 17.48 -0.94
N GLU A 106 22.12 17.79 -0.78
CA GLU A 106 22.78 17.83 0.53
C GLU A 106 22.14 18.85 1.50
N ASN A 107 21.48 19.87 0.95
CA ASN A 107 20.77 20.91 1.72
C ASN A 107 19.32 20.53 2.09
N THR A 108 18.83 19.36 1.68
CA THR A 108 17.48 18.92 2.01
C THR A 108 17.36 18.61 3.50
N CYS A 109 16.55 19.37 4.22
CA CYS A 109 16.30 19.20 5.64
C CYS A 109 15.20 18.16 5.87
N PHE A 110 15.58 16.90 6.13
CA PHE A 110 14.62 15.83 6.38
C PHE A 110 13.94 15.91 7.75
N GLU A 111 14.44 16.74 8.67
CA GLU A 111 13.83 17.02 9.97
C GLU A 111 12.63 17.99 9.84
N ASP A 112 12.49 18.67 8.67
CA ASP A 112 11.34 19.54 8.42
C ASP A 112 10.05 18.73 8.41
N ARG A 113 9.12 19.14 9.30
CA ARG A 113 7.87 18.44 9.49
C ARG A 113 6.93 18.55 8.28
N GLU A 114 6.95 19.66 7.57
CA GLU A 114 6.10 19.86 6.40
C GLU A 114 6.63 19.05 5.23
N LEU A 115 7.94 18.99 5.05
CA LEU A 115 8.59 18.10 4.08
C LEU A 115 8.25 16.64 4.37
N GLN A 116 8.32 16.19 5.61
CA GLN A 116 7.94 14.84 6.00
C GLN A 116 6.47 14.54 5.72
N PHE A 117 5.58 15.47 6.04
CA PHE A 117 4.16 15.34 5.71
C PHE A 117 3.95 15.19 4.20
N TRP A 118 4.65 15.98 3.41
CA TRP A 118 4.57 15.92 1.97
C TRP A 118 5.09 14.58 1.41
N ILE A 119 6.25 14.09 1.91
CA ILE A 119 6.80 12.77 1.53
C ILE A 119 5.78 11.66 1.82
N PHE A 120 5.21 11.63 3.02
CA PHE A 120 4.21 10.63 3.38
C PHE A 120 2.95 10.72 2.51
N ALA A 121 2.52 11.93 2.16
CA ALA A 121 1.38 12.12 1.28
C ALA A 121 1.65 11.57 -0.13
N GLN A 122 2.82 11.88 -0.72
CA GLN A 122 3.21 11.35 -2.03
C GLN A 122 3.38 9.83 -1.99
N PHE A 123 3.99 9.30 -0.94
CA PHE A 123 4.17 7.85 -0.80
C PHE A 123 2.84 7.12 -0.61
N LYS A 124 1.90 7.70 0.14
CA LYS A 124 0.55 7.17 0.29
C LYS A 124 -0.19 7.09 -1.06
N ASP A 125 -0.14 8.18 -1.84
CA ASP A 125 -0.77 8.24 -3.17
C ASP A 125 -0.13 7.20 -4.12
N PHE A 126 1.18 7.01 -4.04
CA PHE A 126 1.90 5.99 -4.81
C PHE A 126 1.45 4.56 -4.40
N VAL A 127 1.42 4.25 -3.11
CA VAL A 127 0.96 2.96 -2.59
C VAL A 127 -0.48 2.66 -3.02
N GLU A 128 -1.34 3.67 -3.03
CA GLU A 128 -2.72 3.55 -3.51
C GLU A 128 -2.76 3.22 -5.01
N ALA A 129 -1.95 3.90 -5.82
CA ALA A 129 -1.87 3.62 -7.25
C ALA A 129 -1.36 2.20 -7.55
N VAL A 130 -0.42 1.69 -6.76
CA VAL A 130 0.03 0.28 -6.83
C VAL A 130 -1.09 -0.67 -6.42
N ALA A 131 -1.80 -0.37 -5.33
CA ALA A 131 -2.91 -1.18 -4.84
C ALA A 131 -4.03 -1.32 -5.88
N GLN A 132 -4.37 -0.22 -6.56
CA GLN A 132 -5.40 -0.23 -7.62
C GLN A 132 -5.06 -1.16 -8.79
N LYS A 133 -3.78 -1.39 -9.04
CA LYS A 133 -3.31 -2.29 -10.10
C LYS A 133 -3.21 -3.74 -9.62
N VAL A 134 -2.70 -3.94 -8.40
CA VAL A 134 -2.30 -5.26 -7.92
C VAL A 134 -3.44 -5.99 -7.22
N LEU A 135 -4.12 -5.33 -6.28
CA LEU A 135 -5.11 -6.02 -5.43
C LEU A 135 -6.29 -6.60 -6.22
N PRO A 136 -6.90 -5.90 -7.20
CA PRO A 136 -7.98 -6.49 -7.97
C PRO A 136 -7.55 -7.71 -8.78
N CYS A 137 -6.36 -7.68 -9.36
CA CYS A 137 -5.83 -8.82 -10.12
C CYS A 137 -5.56 -10.02 -9.20
N ARG A 138 -5.00 -9.75 -8.00
CA ARG A 138 -4.72 -10.80 -7.04
C ARG A 138 -5.98 -11.38 -6.43
N PHE A 139 -6.97 -10.54 -6.17
CA PHE A 139 -8.28 -10.93 -5.70
C PHE A 139 -9.00 -11.83 -6.72
N LEU A 140 -9.05 -11.42 -7.98
CA LEU A 140 -9.63 -12.21 -9.08
C LEU A 140 -8.92 -13.55 -9.26
N TYR A 141 -7.60 -13.60 -9.09
CA TYR A 141 -6.85 -14.86 -9.10
C TYR A 141 -7.40 -15.83 -8.06
N TRP A 142 -7.54 -15.38 -6.80
CA TRP A 142 -8.04 -16.24 -5.72
C TRP A 142 -9.51 -16.57 -5.83
N GLU A 143 -10.36 -15.67 -6.35
CA GLU A 143 -11.75 -16.00 -6.68
C GLU A 143 -11.84 -17.21 -7.64
N ASN A 144 -11.03 -17.19 -8.69
CA ASN A 144 -11.02 -18.26 -9.68
C ASN A 144 -10.39 -19.55 -9.14
N GLU A 145 -9.29 -19.46 -8.41
CA GLU A 145 -8.62 -20.64 -7.82
C GLU A 145 -9.50 -21.34 -6.77
N LYS A 146 -10.24 -20.58 -6.00
CA LYS A 146 -11.06 -21.12 -4.90
C LYS A 146 -12.54 -21.24 -5.23
N GLN A 147 -12.96 -20.77 -6.42
CA GLN A 147 -14.36 -20.75 -6.87
C GLN A 147 -15.28 -20.05 -5.86
N LEU A 148 -14.80 -18.94 -5.32
CA LEU A 148 -15.51 -18.07 -4.38
C LEU A 148 -15.58 -16.67 -5.01
N PHE A 149 -16.77 -16.17 -5.30
CA PHE A 149 -16.97 -14.95 -6.07
C PHE A 149 -17.72 -13.93 -5.24
N ALA A 150 -17.12 -12.76 -5.03
CA ALA A 150 -17.78 -11.60 -4.46
C ALA A 150 -18.55 -10.83 -5.55
N GLU A 151 -19.64 -10.17 -5.17
CA GLU A 151 -20.36 -9.27 -6.09
C GLU A 151 -19.56 -8.00 -6.37
N THR A 152 -18.90 -7.47 -5.34
CA THR A 152 -18.11 -6.24 -5.48
C THR A 152 -16.85 -6.27 -4.64
N LEU A 153 -15.76 -5.77 -5.23
CA LEU A 153 -14.53 -5.43 -4.54
C LEU A 153 -14.40 -3.91 -4.48
N THR A 154 -14.06 -3.36 -3.32
CA THR A 154 -13.71 -1.95 -3.14
C THR A 154 -12.33 -1.82 -2.50
N LEU A 155 -11.65 -0.71 -2.76
CA LEU A 155 -10.37 -0.38 -2.12
C LEU A 155 -10.53 0.90 -1.33
N ASN A 156 -10.44 0.81 0.00
CA ASN A 156 -10.52 1.97 0.88
C ASN A 156 -9.47 1.89 1.98
N TRP A 157 -8.86 3.01 2.30
CA TRP A 157 -7.95 3.12 3.41
C TRP A 157 -8.68 2.89 4.74
N ASP A 158 -8.51 1.71 5.32
CA ASP A 158 -8.88 1.43 6.70
C ASP A 158 -7.61 1.05 7.48
N PHE A 159 -7.31 1.82 8.53
CA PHE A 159 -6.12 1.61 9.36
C PHE A 159 -6.37 0.68 10.55
N ARG A 160 -7.57 0.14 10.67
CA ARG A 160 -7.96 -0.78 11.74
C ARG A 160 -8.01 -2.22 11.26
N VAL A 161 -8.41 -2.40 9.99
CA VAL A 161 -8.54 -3.70 9.35
C VAL A 161 -8.00 -3.66 7.93
N PHE A 162 -7.36 -4.72 7.50
CA PHE A 162 -6.79 -4.84 6.15
C PHE A 162 -7.80 -5.31 5.11
N GLY A 163 -8.83 -6.01 5.57
CA GLY A 163 -9.95 -6.46 4.77
C GLY A 163 -11.26 -6.40 5.55
N ARG A 164 -12.36 -6.41 4.86
CA ARG A 164 -13.69 -6.52 5.43
C ARG A 164 -14.66 -7.11 4.43
N CYS A 165 -15.38 -8.13 4.84
CA CYS A 165 -16.47 -8.70 4.08
C CYS A 165 -17.82 -8.29 4.70
N TRP A 166 -18.74 -7.82 3.87
CA TRP A 166 -20.16 -7.70 4.21
C TRP A 166 -20.89 -8.87 3.56
N PHE A 167 -21.27 -9.84 4.38
CA PHE A 167 -21.92 -11.07 3.93
C PHE A 167 -23.23 -10.77 3.16
N GLU A 168 -24.04 -9.86 3.67
CA GLU A 168 -25.17 -9.34 2.96
C GLU A 168 -24.71 -8.50 1.76
N GLY A 169 -24.96 -9.02 0.53
CA GLY A 169 -24.53 -8.42 -0.72
C GLY A 169 -23.11 -8.76 -1.13
N SER A 170 -22.49 -9.81 -0.54
CA SER A 170 -21.21 -10.38 -0.98
C SER A 170 -20.15 -9.34 -1.37
N ARG A 171 -20.02 -8.27 -0.56
CA ARG A 171 -19.11 -7.15 -0.81
C ARG A 171 -17.86 -7.28 0.00
N ILE A 172 -16.72 -7.12 -0.66
CA ILE A 172 -15.41 -7.15 0.01
C ILE A 172 -14.70 -5.80 -0.19
N ASN A 173 -14.10 -5.33 0.89
CA ASN A 173 -13.18 -4.19 0.85
C ASN A 173 -11.78 -4.66 1.23
N LEU A 174 -10.77 -4.20 0.50
CA LEU A 174 -9.37 -4.38 0.86
C LEU A 174 -8.71 -3.00 1.08
N SER A 175 -7.85 -2.92 2.05
CA SER A 175 -7.08 -1.70 2.30
C SER A 175 -5.87 -1.63 1.38
N PRO A 176 -5.60 -0.50 0.68
CA PRO A 176 -4.37 -0.26 -0.06
C PRO A 176 -3.10 -0.46 0.79
N TYR A 177 -3.23 -0.39 2.09
CA TYR A 177 -2.21 -0.71 3.08
C TYR A 177 -1.54 -2.07 2.88
N LEU A 178 -2.27 -3.03 2.33
CA LEU A 178 -1.75 -4.36 2.05
C LEU A 178 -0.50 -4.34 1.18
N MET A 179 -0.34 -3.30 0.35
CA MET A 179 0.79 -3.22 -0.58
C MET A 179 2.15 -3.02 0.08
N ILE A 180 2.19 -2.59 1.35
CA ILE A 180 3.45 -2.51 2.09
C ILE A 180 3.85 -3.84 2.73
N TYR A 181 3.00 -4.85 2.70
CA TYR A 181 3.23 -6.15 3.34
C TYR A 181 3.71 -7.22 2.35
N PRO A 182 4.32 -8.32 2.85
CA PRO A 182 4.71 -9.46 2.03
C PRO A 182 3.50 -10.11 1.33
N LEU A 183 3.73 -10.65 0.13
CA LEU A 183 2.67 -11.27 -0.67
C LEU A 183 1.90 -12.39 0.07
N PRO A 184 2.54 -13.30 0.83
CA PRO A 184 1.79 -14.33 1.56
C PRO A 184 0.78 -13.75 2.56
N TYR A 185 1.09 -12.59 3.14
CA TYR A 185 0.15 -11.90 4.03
C TYR A 185 -1.03 -11.29 3.25
N ILE A 186 -0.76 -10.69 2.11
CA ILE A 186 -1.81 -10.17 1.22
C ILE A 186 -2.76 -11.29 0.83
N ASP A 187 -2.22 -12.44 0.43
CA ASP A 187 -2.99 -13.62 0.05
C ASP A 187 -3.83 -14.16 1.21
N MET A 188 -3.23 -14.23 2.39
CA MET A 188 -3.93 -14.67 3.60
C MET A 188 -5.12 -13.76 3.90
N VAL A 189 -4.95 -12.42 3.80
CA VAL A 189 -6.06 -11.47 4.01
C VAL A 189 -7.14 -11.64 2.93
N ILE A 190 -6.77 -11.79 1.66
CA ILE A 190 -7.74 -12.01 0.56
C ILE A 190 -8.53 -13.30 0.82
N LEU A 191 -7.87 -14.40 1.14
CA LEU A 191 -8.53 -15.68 1.40
C LEU A 191 -9.39 -15.66 2.67
N HIS A 192 -8.99 -14.88 3.67
CA HIS A 192 -9.79 -14.63 4.87
C HIS A 192 -11.11 -13.94 4.53
N GLU A 193 -11.08 -12.89 3.72
CA GLU A 193 -12.29 -12.17 3.30
C GLU A 193 -13.16 -13.02 2.36
N LEU A 194 -12.56 -13.80 1.48
CA LEU A 194 -13.30 -14.76 0.64
C LEU A 194 -13.95 -15.87 1.48
N ALA A 195 -13.32 -16.33 2.55
CA ALA A 195 -13.90 -17.33 3.45
C ALA A 195 -15.18 -16.79 4.13
N HIS A 196 -15.25 -15.49 4.38
CA HIS A 196 -16.45 -14.84 4.92
C HIS A 196 -17.65 -14.86 4.00
N LEU A 197 -17.48 -15.05 2.69
CA LEU A 197 -18.59 -15.26 1.77
C LEU A 197 -19.38 -16.53 2.09
N ARG A 198 -18.77 -17.48 2.81
CA ARG A 198 -19.42 -18.72 3.24
C ARG A 198 -19.70 -18.76 4.73
N TYR A 199 -18.81 -18.21 5.54
CA TYR A 199 -18.90 -18.21 7.00
C TYR A 199 -18.69 -16.80 7.57
N PRO A 200 -19.78 -16.05 7.90
CA PRO A 200 -19.67 -14.65 8.33
C PRO A 200 -19.13 -14.47 9.75
N HIS A 201 -18.64 -15.51 10.37
CA HIS A 201 -18.17 -15.55 11.76
C HIS A 201 -16.89 -16.35 11.91
N HIS A 202 -16.06 -16.07 12.90
CA HIS A 202 -14.79 -16.75 13.18
C HIS A 202 -14.94 -17.99 14.11
N ARG A 203 -15.98 -18.82 13.90
CA ARG A 203 -16.14 -20.09 14.63
C ARG A 203 -15.28 -21.19 13.99
N ALA A 204 -15.26 -22.38 14.61
CA ALA A 204 -14.46 -23.51 14.11
C ALA A 204 -14.67 -23.83 12.63
N THR A 205 -15.91 -23.71 12.15
CA THR A 205 -16.24 -23.93 10.72
C THR A 205 -15.54 -22.94 9.80
N PHE A 206 -15.40 -21.68 10.18
CA PHE A 206 -14.64 -20.68 9.44
C PHE A 206 -13.15 -21.04 9.39
N TRP A 207 -12.55 -21.32 10.55
CA TRP A 207 -11.12 -21.64 10.62
C TRP A 207 -10.77 -22.92 9.84
N ASN A 208 -11.61 -23.95 9.94
CA ASN A 208 -11.44 -25.17 9.16
C ASN A 208 -11.53 -24.90 7.65
N PHE A 209 -12.47 -24.07 7.24
CA PHE A 209 -12.62 -23.68 5.84
C PHE A 209 -11.45 -22.84 5.34
N LEU A 210 -11.03 -21.86 6.12
CA LEU A 210 -9.86 -21.03 5.79
C LEU A 210 -8.59 -21.89 5.69
N SER A 211 -8.42 -22.89 6.57
CA SER A 211 -7.31 -23.85 6.48
C SER A 211 -7.33 -24.63 5.16
N GLN A 212 -8.51 -25.05 4.69
CA GLN A 212 -8.65 -25.71 3.39
C GLN A 212 -8.28 -24.76 2.23
N LEU A 213 -8.65 -23.49 2.32
CA LEU A 213 -8.29 -22.49 1.31
C LEU A 213 -6.78 -22.22 1.26
N LEU A 214 -6.15 -22.13 2.42
CA LEU A 214 -4.71 -21.90 2.56
C LEU A 214 -3.86 -23.14 2.25
N GLY A 215 -4.40 -24.33 2.46
CA GLY A 215 -3.65 -25.59 2.41
C GLY A 215 -2.83 -25.87 3.67
N GLU A 216 -2.97 -25.05 4.70
CA GLU A 216 -2.25 -25.09 5.97
C GLU A 216 -3.19 -24.71 7.12
N ASP A 217 -2.80 -24.96 8.38
CA ASP A 217 -3.59 -24.52 9.53
C ASP A 217 -3.71 -22.99 9.60
N ALA A 218 -4.92 -22.49 9.40
CA ALA A 218 -5.18 -21.08 9.27
C ALA A 218 -4.84 -20.27 10.53
N LYS A 219 -4.96 -20.87 11.72
CA LYS A 219 -4.61 -20.19 12.97
C LYS A 219 -3.12 -19.99 13.07
N THR A 220 -2.35 -21.06 12.78
CA THR A 220 -0.88 -21.00 12.73
C THR A 220 -0.40 -19.99 11.69
N VAL A 221 -0.98 -19.98 10.47
CA VAL A 221 -0.64 -18.99 9.44
C VAL A 221 -0.93 -17.57 9.92
N THR A 222 -2.11 -17.35 10.52
CA THR A 222 -2.50 -16.03 11.03
C THR A 222 -1.59 -15.58 12.19
N GLU A 223 -1.23 -16.47 13.10
CA GLU A 223 -0.31 -16.19 14.21
C GLU A 223 1.09 -15.85 13.67
N ASN A 224 1.60 -16.62 12.72
CA ASN A 224 2.89 -16.34 12.07
C ASN A 224 2.88 -14.97 11.36
N CYS A 225 1.83 -14.67 10.61
CA CYS A 225 1.65 -13.38 9.98
C CYS A 225 1.62 -12.25 11.02
N ASN A 226 0.86 -12.41 12.10
CA ASN A 226 0.78 -11.43 13.18
C ASN A 226 2.11 -11.25 13.92
N MET A 227 2.90 -12.30 14.07
CA MET A 227 4.25 -12.20 14.65
C MET A 227 5.22 -11.41 13.75
N ILE A 228 5.13 -11.62 12.43
CA ILE A 228 5.95 -10.88 11.45
C ILE A 228 5.54 -9.39 11.42
N LEU A 229 4.24 -9.11 11.57
CA LEU A 229 3.64 -7.78 11.40
C LEU A 229 3.38 -7.05 12.71
N GLY A 230 3.47 -7.77 13.84
CA GLY A 230 3.23 -7.22 15.17
C GLY A 230 4.27 -6.19 15.60
N ASP A 231 4.31 -5.90 16.90
CA ASP A 231 5.16 -4.87 17.52
C ASP A 231 6.67 -4.98 17.20
N ARG A 232 7.10 -6.10 16.63
CA ARG A 232 8.51 -6.36 16.28
C ARG A 232 8.94 -5.68 15.00
N ASN A 233 8.02 -5.39 14.06
CA ASN A 233 8.39 -4.71 12.82
C ASN A 233 8.10 -3.22 12.87
N LYS A 234 9.05 -2.47 13.43
CA LYS A 234 8.99 -1.01 13.60
C LYS A 234 8.72 -0.26 12.29
N SER A 235 9.18 -0.82 11.14
CA SER A 235 9.03 -0.17 9.83
C SER A 235 7.59 -0.10 9.36
N TYR A 236 6.83 -1.19 9.48
CA TYR A 236 5.41 -1.18 9.09
C TYR A 236 4.59 -0.26 10.00
N ARG A 237 4.85 -0.33 11.30
CA ARG A 237 4.20 0.55 12.27
C ARG A 237 4.50 2.02 11.98
N TYR A 238 5.75 2.34 11.68
CA TYR A 238 6.17 3.69 11.32
C TYR A 238 5.44 4.22 10.06
N LEU A 239 5.40 3.42 8.99
CA LEU A 239 4.65 3.78 7.78
C LEU A 239 3.15 3.95 8.07
N MET A 240 2.60 3.06 8.88
CA MET A 240 1.21 3.15 9.33
C MET A 240 0.90 4.47 10.03
N GLU A 241 1.73 4.85 10.97
CA GLU A 241 1.56 6.10 11.72
C GLU A 241 1.68 7.33 10.81
N GLY A 242 2.64 7.32 9.89
CA GLY A 242 2.80 8.39 8.90
C GLY A 242 1.60 8.57 7.99
N PHE A 243 1.06 7.49 7.45
CA PHE A 243 -0.14 7.55 6.61
C PHE A 243 -1.40 7.97 7.39
N ARG A 244 -1.55 7.50 8.65
CA ARG A 244 -2.63 7.96 9.55
C ARG A 244 -2.53 9.45 9.84
N TRP A 245 -1.33 9.94 10.03
CA TRP A 245 -1.08 11.37 10.24
C TRP A 245 -1.55 12.19 9.04
N VAL A 246 -1.14 11.80 7.82
CA VAL A 246 -1.60 12.44 6.57
C VAL A 246 -3.13 12.45 6.49
N ASP A 247 -3.77 11.30 6.70
CA ASP A 247 -5.23 11.16 6.61
C ASP A 247 -5.97 12.04 7.65
N SER A 248 -5.43 12.11 8.87
CA SER A 248 -6.00 12.94 9.94
C SER A 248 -5.97 14.44 9.62
N CYS A 249 -4.91 14.89 8.97
CA CYS A 249 -4.75 16.29 8.58
C CYS A 249 -5.72 16.67 7.45
N PHE A 250 -5.89 15.81 6.45
CA PHE A 250 -6.87 16.03 5.39
C PHE A 250 -8.32 16.08 5.92
N LYS A 251 -8.69 15.16 6.81
CA LYS A 251 -10.03 15.14 7.43
C LYS A 251 -10.31 16.42 8.24
N LYS A 252 -9.31 16.94 8.95
CA LYS A 252 -9.45 18.22 9.69
C LYS A 252 -9.64 19.39 8.73
N LYS A 253 -8.94 19.42 7.61
CA LYS A 253 -9.07 20.50 6.59
C LYS A 253 -10.46 20.46 5.95
N GLN A 254 -10.99 19.31 5.59
CA GLN A 254 -12.34 19.17 5.04
C GLN A 254 -13.43 19.64 6.02
N LYS A 255 -13.35 19.23 7.32
CA LYS A 255 -14.29 19.70 8.35
C LYS A 255 -14.27 21.21 8.58
N ARG A 256 -13.13 21.87 8.37
CA ARG A 256 -13.06 23.34 8.46
C ARG A 256 -13.74 24.02 7.27
N LEU A 257 -13.55 23.48 6.06
CA LEU A 257 -14.17 24.01 4.86
C LEU A 257 -15.70 23.86 4.87
N THR A 258 -16.22 22.73 5.33
CA THR A 258 -17.67 22.54 5.46
C THR A 258 -18.31 23.44 6.53
N LYS A 259 -17.58 23.85 7.58
CA LYS A 259 -18.07 24.80 8.59
C LYS A 259 -18.04 26.28 8.15
N ILE A 260 -17.30 26.61 7.09
CA ILE A 260 -17.24 27.97 6.53
C ILE A 260 -18.34 28.17 5.47
N SER A 261 -18.85 27.07 4.90
CA SER A 261 -19.90 27.07 3.86
C SER A 261 -21.30 26.77 4.40
N SER A 262 -21.45 26.59 5.69
CA SER A 262 -22.71 26.49 6.44
C SER A 262 -22.94 27.75 7.28
#